data_3f8adad6c6d5ae7cffed5a5474e6d2e5
#
_entry.id   3f8adad6c6d5ae7cffed5a5474e6d2e5
#
_cell.length_a   1.000
_cell.length_b   1.000
_cell.length_c   1.000
_cell.angle_alpha   90.00
_cell.angle_beta   90.00
_cell.angle_gamma   90.00
#
_symmetry.space_group_name_H-M   'P 1'
#
loop_
_entity.id
_entity.type
_entity.pdbx_description
1 polymer ?
#
loop_
_entity_poly.entity_id
_entity_poly.type
_entity_poly.pdbx_seq_one_letter_code
_entity_poly.pdbx_strand_id
1 'polypeptide(L)'
;MIAVLLQHTDHSANNDPRRTYAVAVFAKAPVLGDCKTRLQPLLGEAGALAAHCHLVESTLERLIERPVAQRFEPDISLWLSATHTKASQWSEEFGLALAYQKGRDLGAKMAHALDQLLRRGAAAACVIGTDCPTLDRSYLERCFALLDDADVVLGPAEDGGYGLVGV
;
A
#
# COMPACT_ATOMS: atom_id res chain seq x y z
N MET A 1 -4.18 10.45 11.26
CA MET A 1 -3.99 9.79 12.59
C MET A 1 -3.77 8.30 12.30
N ILE A 2 -2.86 7.61 13.02
CA ILE A 2 -2.67 6.15 12.90
C ILE A 2 -3.22 5.53 14.18
N ALA A 3 -3.97 4.44 14.08
CA ALA A 3 -4.51 3.72 15.23
C ALA A 3 -3.73 2.40 15.45
N VAL A 4 -3.35 2.14 16.70
CA VAL A 4 -2.70 0.90 17.15
C VAL A 4 -3.77 -0.02 17.73
N LEU A 5 -3.86 -1.26 17.26
CA LEU A 5 -4.98 -2.15 17.61
C LEU A 5 -4.65 -3.31 18.56
N LEU A 6 -3.41 -3.70 18.70
CA LEU A 6 -2.98 -4.72 19.67
C LEU A 6 -1.56 -4.36 20.13
N GLN A 7 -1.33 -4.38 21.44
CA GLN A 7 0.00 -4.26 22.04
C GLN A 7 0.38 -5.61 22.61
N HIS A 8 1.46 -6.19 22.12
CA HIS A 8 2.12 -7.33 22.77
C HIS A 8 3.20 -6.80 23.71
N THR A 9 3.27 -7.33 24.94
CA THR A 9 4.12 -6.83 26.01
C THR A 9 5.54 -7.39 26.01
N ASP A 10 6.03 -7.93 24.91
CA ASP A 10 7.38 -8.52 24.89
C ASP A 10 8.06 -8.42 23.51
N HIS A 11 8.32 -7.18 23.08
CA HIS A 11 9.25 -6.93 21.97
C HIS A 11 10.43 -6.15 22.53
N SER A 12 11.52 -6.85 22.80
CA SER A 12 12.84 -6.21 22.94
C SER A 12 13.09 -5.41 21.65
N ALA A 13 13.14 -4.09 21.77
CA ALA A 13 13.39 -3.15 20.70
C ALA A 13 14.58 -3.63 19.83
N ASN A 14 14.28 -4.22 18.69
CA ASN A 14 15.28 -4.83 17.84
C ASN A 14 15.73 -3.77 16.83
N ASN A 15 16.68 -2.95 17.25
CA ASN A 15 17.34 -1.93 16.42
C ASN A 15 18.36 -2.61 15.48
N ASP A 16 17.92 -3.66 14.74
CA ASP A 16 18.76 -4.32 13.73
C ASP A 16 18.75 -3.47 12.45
N PRO A 17 19.89 -2.87 12.05
CA PRO A 17 20.00 -2.07 10.83
C PRO A 17 19.75 -2.88 9.53
N ARG A 18 19.59 -4.20 9.62
CA ARG A 18 19.26 -5.11 8.52
C ARG A 18 17.76 -5.39 8.40
N ARG A 19 16.94 -4.77 9.27
CA ARG A 19 15.49 -4.98 9.26
C ARG A 19 14.89 -4.44 7.94
N THR A 20 14.31 -5.33 7.15
CA THR A 20 13.68 -5.00 5.87
C THR A 20 12.19 -4.78 6.07
N TYR A 21 11.68 -3.71 5.52
CA TYR A 21 10.26 -3.37 5.52
C TYR A 21 9.68 -3.55 4.12
N ALA A 22 8.46 -4.04 4.02
CA ALA A 22 7.82 -4.25 2.72
C ALA A 22 6.45 -3.61 2.63
N VAL A 23 6.15 -3.04 1.46
CA VAL A 23 4.89 -2.33 1.19
C VAL A 23 4.22 -2.92 -0.04
N ALA A 24 2.98 -3.37 0.11
CA ALA A 24 2.10 -3.74 -0.99
C ALA A 24 1.17 -2.57 -1.33
N VAL A 25 1.36 -1.95 -2.48
CA VAL A 25 0.45 -0.92 -3.00
C VAL A 25 -0.67 -1.60 -3.77
N PHE A 26 -1.88 -1.58 -3.23
CA PHE A 26 -3.06 -2.20 -3.83
C PHE A 26 -3.75 -1.23 -4.79
N ALA A 27 -3.84 -1.62 -6.05
CA ALA A 27 -4.60 -0.89 -7.05
C ALA A 27 -5.57 -1.82 -7.79
N LYS A 28 -6.70 -1.29 -8.24
CA LYS A 28 -7.58 -1.98 -9.16
C LYS A 28 -6.97 -1.94 -10.57
N ALA A 29 -7.14 -3.01 -11.34
CA ALA A 29 -6.78 -2.98 -12.76
C ALA A 29 -7.57 -1.85 -13.47
N PRO A 30 -6.92 -1.02 -14.30
CA PRO A 30 -7.55 0.18 -14.87
C PRO A 30 -8.46 -0.17 -16.06
N VAL A 31 -9.58 -0.85 -15.77
CA VAL A 31 -10.59 -1.25 -16.75
C VAL A 31 -11.69 -0.20 -16.84
N LEU A 32 -12.02 0.21 -18.07
CA LEU A 32 -13.10 1.17 -18.33
C LEU A 32 -14.43 0.63 -17.77
N GLY A 33 -15.19 1.48 -17.10
CA GLY A 33 -16.45 1.12 -16.46
C GLY A 33 -16.29 0.49 -15.06
N ASP A 34 -15.13 -0.07 -14.73
CA ASP A 34 -14.90 -0.78 -13.46
C ASP A 34 -14.28 0.09 -12.37
N CYS A 35 -13.55 1.15 -12.73
CA CYS A 35 -12.85 2.01 -11.79
C CYS A 35 -13.70 3.20 -11.35
N LYS A 36 -13.61 3.55 -10.04
CA LYS A 36 -14.22 4.76 -9.47
C LYS A 36 -15.68 4.94 -9.89
N THR A 37 -16.49 3.89 -9.84
CA THR A 37 -17.87 3.88 -10.31
C THR A 37 -18.74 4.97 -9.68
N ARG A 38 -18.44 5.39 -8.44
CA ARG A 38 -19.13 6.51 -7.78
C ARG A 38 -18.85 7.87 -8.43
N LEU A 39 -17.78 8.02 -9.21
CA LEU A 39 -17.46 9.25 -9.95
C LEU A 39 -18.04 9.24 -11.36
N GLN A 40 -18.48 8.11 -11.88
CA GLN A 40 -18.99 8.00 -13.25
C GLN A 40 -20.21 8.90 -13.55
N PRO A 41 -21.17 9.10 -12.64
CA PRO A 41 -22.27 10.03 -12.89
C PRO A 41 -21.81 11.47 -13.15
N LEU A 42 -20.64 11.87 -12.62
CA LEU A 42 -20.09 13.22 -12.77
C LEU A 42 -19.07 13.31 -13.91
N LEU A 43 -18.18 12.31 -14.04
CA LEU A 43 -17.02 12.36 -14.93
C LEU A 43 -17.15 11.46 -16.17
N GLY A 44 -18.19 10.64 -16.25
CA GLY A 44 -18.29 9.54 -17.20
C GLY A 44 -17.28 8.41 -16.89
N GLU A 45 -17.38 7.29 -17.60
CA GLU A 45 -16.49 6.15 -17.41
C GLU A 45 -15.02 6.48 -17.71
N ALA A 46 -14.78 7.23 -18.79
CA ALA A 46 -13.42 7.63 -19.18
C ALA A 46 -12.78 8.59 -18.15
N GLY A 47 -13.54 9.57 -17.65
CA GLY A 47 -13.07 10.49 -16.62
C GLY A 47 -12.82 9.80 -15.28
N ALA A 48 -13.68 8.84 -14.90
CA ALA A 48 -13.50 8.03 -13.71
C ALA A 48 -12.25 7.13 -13.82
N LEU A 49 -12.00 6.55 -14.99
CA LEU A 49 -10.76 5.78 -15.25
C LEU A 49 -9.52 6.68 -15.21
N ALA A 50 -9.55 7.86 -15.82
CA ALA A 50 -8.45 8.82 -15.78
C ALA A 50 -8.13 9.24 -14.34
N ALA A 51 -9.15 9.53 -13.52
CA ALA A 51 -8.99 9.84 -12.11
C ALA A 51 -8.37 8.67 -11.34
N HIS A 52 -8.77 7.43 -11.63
CA HIS A 52 -8.16 6.24 -11.03
C HIS A 52 -6.67 6.13 -11.38
N CYS A 53 -6.32 6.23 -12.67
CA CYS A 53 -4.92 6.16 -13.10
C CYS A 53 -4.08 7.25 -12.43
N HIS A 54 -4.57 8.49 -12.39
CA HIS A 54 -3.89 9.61 -11.73
C HIS A 54 -3.65 9.34 -10.23
N LEU A 55 -4.62 8.78 -9.50
CA LEU A 55 -4.45 8.44 -8.10
C LEU A 55 -3.40 7.36 -7.88
N VAL A 56 -3.35 6.33 -8.74
CA VAL A 56 -2.31 5.30 -8.70
C VAL A 56 -0.94 5.93 -8.94
N GLU A 57 -0.78 6.66 -10.05
CA GLU A 57 0.49 7.30 -10.43
C GLU A 57 0.98 8.27 -9.36
N SER A 58 0.14 9.17 -8.87
CA SER A 58 0.49 10.11 -7.79
C SER A 58 0.85 9.43 -6.47
N THR A 59 0.22 8.28 -6.16
CA THR A 59 0.60 7.50 -4.97
C THR A 59 1.98 6.88 -5.15
N LEU A 60 2.24 6.26 -6.29
CA LEU A 60 3.55 5.66 -6.59
C LEU A 60 4.66 6.71 -6.60
N GLU A 61 4.45 7.87 -7.24
CA GLU A 61 5.40 8.99 -7.24
C GLU A 61 5.79 9.39 -5.81
N ARG A 62 4.81 9.65 -4.93
CA ARG A 62 5.07 10.05 -3.53
C ARG A 62 5.80 8.99 -2.72
N LEU A 63 5.60 7.71 -3.03
CA LEU A 63 6.24 6.62 -2.31
C LEU A 63 7.66 6.35 -2.76
N ILE A 64 7.97 6.54 -4.05
CA ILE A 64 9.33 6.34 -4.58
C ILE A 64 10.21 7.58 -4.47
N GLU A 65 9.62 8.77 -4.28
CA GLU A 65 10.38 10.01 -4.07
C GLU A 65 11.27 9.88 -2.83
N ARG A 66 12.59 10.06 -3.02
CA ARG A 66 13.61 9.89 -1.97
C ARG A 66 14.11 11.24 -1.47
N PRO A 67 13.67 11.71 -0.30
CA PRO A 67 14.31 12.86 0.33
C PRO A 67 15.76 12.53 0.69
N VAL A 68 16.69 13.43 0.38
CA VAL A 68 18.15 13.24 0.50
C VAL A 68 18.62 12.80 1.91
N ALA A 69 17.83 13.04 2.94
CA ALA A 69 18.17 12.76 4.34
C ALA A 69 17.52 11.49 4.92
N GLN A 70 16.70 10.76 4.17
CA GLN A 70 15.90 9.66 4.70
C GLN A 70 16.62 8.32 4.56
N ARG A 71 16.81 7.61 5.68
CA ARG A 71 17.42 6.26 5.73
C ARG A 71 16.38 5.12 5.58
N PHE A 72 15.11 5.45 5.61
CA PHE A 72 14.01 4.48 5.51
C PHE A 72 13.81 4.08 4.04
N GLU A 73 14.11 2.83 3.72
CA GLU A 73 13.99 2.27 2.36
C GLU A 73 13.18 0.97 2.39
N PRO A 74 11.84 1.04 2.35
CA PRO A 74 11.01 -0.14 2.25
C PRO A 74 11.06 -0.73 0.83
N ASP A 75 10.94 -2.07 0.73
CA ASP A 75 10.70 -2.76 -0.53
C ASP A 75 9.23 -2.53 -0.95
N ILE A 76 9.02 -1.73 -2.00
CA ILE A 76 7.68 -1.37 -2.47
C ILE A 76 7.33 -2.21 -3.69
N SER A 77 6.14 -2.82 -3.67
CA SER A 77 5.60 -3.62 -4.76
C SER A 77 4.18 -3.20 -5.11
N LEU A 78 3.83 -3.27 -6.41
CA LEU A 78 2.50 -2.95 -6.93
C LEU A 78 1.66 -4.22 -7.05
N TRP A 79 0.48 -4.23 -6.44
CA TRP A 79 -0.43 -5.38 -6.40
C TRP A 79 -1.75 -5.06 -7.08
N LEU A 80 -1.99 -5.61 -8.26
CA LEU A 80 -3.17 -5.37 -9.07
C LEU A 80 -4.27 -6.40 -8.83
N SER A 81 -5.53 -5.95 -8.98
CA SER A 81 -6.69 -6.84 -8.89
C SER A 81 -6.79 -7.83 -10.04
N ALA A 82 -6.20 -7.54 -11.19
CA ALA A 82 -6.14 -8.37 -12.40
C ALA A 82 -4.98 -7.93 -13.31
N THR A 83 -4.61 -8.78 -14.27
CA THR A 83 -3.66 -8.46 -15.34
C THR A 83 -4.16 -7.34 -16.23
N HIS A 84 -3.30 -6.37 -16.54
CA HIS A 84 -3.60 -5.27 -17.45
C HIS A 84 -2.30 -4.68 -18.01
N THR A 85 -2.28 -4.25 -19.27
CA THR A 85 -1.07 -3.69 -19.91
C THR A 85 -0.55 -2.43 -19.20
N LYS A 86 -1.43 -1.55 -18.73
CA LYS A 86 -1.06 -0.36 -17.96
C LYS A 86 -0.35 -0.72 -16.65
N ALA A 87 -0.66 -1.87 -16.05
CA ALA A 87 0.01 -2.37 -14.85
C ALA A 87 1.49 -2.67 -15.10
N SER A 88 1.81 -3.28 -16.22
CA SER A 88 3.20 -3.52 -16.63
C SER A 88 3.92 -2.21 -16.92
N GLN A 89 3.25 -1.25 -17.55
CA GLN A 89 3.80 0.09 -17.76
C GLN A 89 4.14 0.79 -16.43
N TRP A 90 3.24 0.78 -15.45
CA TRP A 90 3.53 1.32 -14.11
C TRP A 90 4.70 0.60 -13.42
N SER A 91 4.74 -0.74 -13.51
CA SER A 91 5.85 -1.53 -12.94
C SER A 91 7.20 -1.12 -13.54
N GLU A 92 7.27 -0.96 -14.86
CA GLU A 92 8.48 -0.53 -15.56
C GLU A 92 8.84 0.94 -15.26
N GLU A 93 7.87 1.85 -15.35
CA GLU A 93 8.04 3.29 -15.15
C GLU A 93 8.54 3.63 -13.74
N PHE A 94 7.95 2.99 -12.73
CA PHE A 94 8.29 3.22 -11.32
C PHE A 94 9.35 2.25 -10.77
N GLY A 95 9.81 1.29 -11.57
CA GLY A 95 10.82 0.30 -11.16
C GLY A 95 10.35 -0.62 -10.04
N LEU A 96 9.04 -0.94 -9.98
CA LEU A 96 8.42 -1.71 -8.91
C LEU A 96 8.14 -3.15 -9.33
N ALA A 97 8.32 -4.10 -8.42
CA ALA A 97 7.85 -5.46 -8.61
C ALA A 97 6.32 -5.50 -8.74
N LEU A 98 5.82 -6.25 -9.74
CA LEU A 98 4.40 -6.44 -9.98
C LEU A 98 3.92 -7.77 -9.39
N ALA A 99 2.82 -7.72 -8.64
CA ALA A 99 2.14 -8.89 -8.11
C ALA A 99 0.62 -8.78 -8.30
N TYR A 100 -0.11 -9.87 -8.03
CA TYR A 100 -1.56 -9.91 -8.19
C TYR A 100 -2.24 -10.30 -6.89
N GLN A 101 -3.31 -9.57 -6.58
CA GLN A 101 -4.14 -9.81 -5.41
C GLN A 101 -4.85 -11.16 -5.51
N LYS A 102 -4.76 -11.99 -4.47
CA LYS A 102 -5.41 -13.31 -4.40
C LYS A 102 -6.26 -13.41 -3.14
N GLY A 103 -7.52 -13.74 -3.30
CA GLY A 103 -8.48 -13.89 -2.20
C GLY A 103 -9.90 -13.62 -2.67
N ARG A 104 -10.87 -14.14 -1.93
CA ARG A 104 -12.30 -14.02 -2.23
C ARG A 104 -12.87 -12.63 -1.92
N ASP A 105 -12.25 -11.93 -1.00
CA ASP A 105 -12.64 -10.60 -0.54
C ASP A 105 -11.39 -9.75 -0.27
N LEU A 106 -11.56 -8.47 0.05
CA LEU A 106 -10.45 -7.54 0.28
C LEU A 106 -9.57 -8.00 1.46
N GLY A 107 -10.17 -8.47 2.55
CA GLY A 107 -9.44 -8.95 3.72
C GLY A 107 -8.54 -10.14 3.39
N ALA A 108 -9.07 -11.14 2.67
CA ALA A 108 -8.31 -12.29 2.22
C ALA A 108 -7.17 -11.90 1.25
N LYS A 109 -7.39 -10.90 0.38
CA LYS A 109 -6.36 -10.36 -0.52
C LYS A 109 -5.23 -9.68 0.25
N MET A 110 -5.57 -8.85 1.25
CA MET A 110 -4.58 -8.18 2.10
C MET A 110 -3.80 -9.19 2.92
N ALA A 111 -4.47 -10.14 3.58
CA ALA A 111 -3.81 -11.20 4.34
C ALA A 111 -2.84 -12.02 3.47
N HIS A 112 -3.25 -12.35 2.23
CA HIS A 112 -2.37 -13.04 1.28
C HIS A 112 -1.12 -12.20 0.94
N ALA A 113 -1.27 -10.91 0.67
CA ALA A 113 -0.15 -10.05 0.32
C ALA A 113 0.82 -9.90 1.51
N LEU A 114 0.32 -9.65 2.71
CA LEU A 114 1.13 -9.55 3.92
C LEU A 114 1.89 -10.85 4.19
N ASP A 115 1.22 -12.01 4.15
CA ASP A 115 1.87 -13.33 4.30
C ASP A 115 3.01 -13.52 3.27
N GLN A 116 2.78 -13.15 2.01
CA GLN A 116 3.79 -13.27 0.96
C GLN A 116 5.01 -12.35 1.21
N LEU A 117 4.81 -11.12 1.68
CA LEU A 117 5.89 -10.20 1.99
C LEU A 117 6.71 -10.67 3.18
N LEU A 118 6.06 -11.11 4.26
CA LEU A 118 6.73 -11.65 5.44
C LEU A 118 7.51 -12.93 5.12
N ARG A 119 6.94 -13.86 4.33
CA ARG A 119 7.65 -15.09 3.87
C ARG A 119 8.87 -14.80 2.99
N ARG A 120 8.92 -13.66 2.33
CA ARG A 120 10.10 -13.21 1.55
C ARG A 120 11.20 -12.59 2.43
N GLY A 121 10.98 -12.51 3.74
CA GLY A 121 11.96 -12.06 4.71
C GLY A 121 11.75 -10.63 5.19
N ALA A 122 10.62 -9.99 4.88
CA ALA A 122 10.30 -8.71 5.50
C ALA A 122 10.09 -8.90 7.00
N ALA A 123 10.69 -8.04 7.81
CA ALA A 123 10.53 -8.04 9.26
C ALA A 123 9.18 -7.45 9.69
N ALA A 124 8.64 -6.55 8.87
CA ALA A 124 7.29 -6.03 8.98
C ALA A 124 6.77 -5.66 7.57
N ALA A 125 5.47 -5.73 7.38
CA ALA A 125 4.86 -5.45 6.09
C ALA A 125 3.59 -4.63 6.24
N CYS A 126 3.27 -3.81 5.23
CA CYS A 126 1.98 -3.16 5.17
C CYS A 126 1.34 -3.22 3.78
N VAL A 127 0.02 -3.16 3.77
CA VAL A 127 -0.80 -2.95 2.57
C VAL A 127 -1.38 -1.56 2.62
N ILE A 128 -1.30 -0.84 1.51
CA ILE A 128 -1.92 0.47 1.33
C ILE A 128 -2.79 0.51 0.08
N GLY A 129 -3.85 1.32 0.12
CA GLY A 129 -4.65 1.66 -1.05
C GLY A 129 -4.10 2.89 -1.78
N THR A 130 -4.57 3.12 -3.01
CA THR A 130 -4.20 4.30 -3.81
C THR A 130 -5.20 5.45 -3.71
N ASP A 131 -6.17 5.36 -2.82
CA ASP A 131 -7.25 6.33 -2.66
C ASP A 131 -6.99 7.38 -1.56
N CYS A 132 -5.83 7.29 -0.90
CA CYS A 132 -5.44 8.18 0.21
C CYS A 132 -4.33 9.13 -0.25
N PRO A 133 -4.67 10.34 -0.73
CA PRO A 133 -3.69 11.29 -1.26
C PRO A 133 -2.69 11.84 -0.22
N THR A 134 -2.98 11.66 1.06
CA THR A 134 -2.10 12.07 2.18
C THR A 134 -1.10 10.98 2.59
N LEU A 135 -1.16 9.81 1.96
CA LEU A 135 -0.28 8.69 2.27
C LEU A 135 1.06 8.88 1.54
N ASP A 136 2.11 9.11 2.30
CA ASP A 136 3.48 9.37 1.83
C ASP A 136 4.49 8.49 2.58
N ARG A 137 5.78 8.64 2.25
CA ARG A 137 6.85 7.88 2.93
C ARG A 137 6.91 8.16 4.43
N SER A 138 6.65 9.38 4.87
CA SER A 138 6.67 9.73 6.29
C SER A 138 5.55 9.03 7.06
N TYR A 139 4.42 8.82 6.40
CA TYR A 139 3.31 8.04 6.95
C TYR A 139 3.68 6.56 7.09
N LEU A 140 4.36 5.97 6.09
CA LEU A 140 4.88 4.60 6.15
C LEU A 140 5.93 4.44 7.26
N GLU A 141 6.87 5.38 7.38
CA GLU A 141 7.89 5.37 8.42
C GLU A 141 7.26 5.35 9.82
N ARG A 142 6.23 6.17 10.05
CA ARG A 142 5.47 6.14 11.31
C ARG A 142 4.73 4.82 11.53
N CYS A 143 4.17 4.22 10.46
CA CYS A 143 3.53 2.91 10.56
C CYS A 143 4.52 1.85 11.05
N PHE A 144 5.69 1.77 10.42
CA PHE A 144 6.70 0.78 10.78
C PHE A 144 7.33 1.04 12.15
N ALA A 145 7.50 2.30 12.55
CA ALA A 145 7.91 2.64 13.91
C ALA A 145 6.89 2.18 14.96
N LEU A 146 5.60 2.25 14.68
CA LEU A 146 4.57 1.74 15.58
C LEU A 146 4.51 0.21 15.62
N LEU A 147 4.91 -0.49 14.56
CA LEU A 147 5.00 -1.95 14.52
C LEU A 147 6.19 -2.50 15.35
N ASP A 148 7.06 -1.65 15.86
CA ASP A 148 8.05 -2.07 16.86
C ASP A 148 7.41 -2.41 18.21
N ASP A 149 6.25 -1.79 18.53
CA ASP A 149 5.54 -1.94 19.81
C ASP A 149 4.12 -2.53 19.63
N ALA A 150 3.70 -2.85 18.41
CA ALA A 150 2.34 -3.32 18.12
C ALA A 150 2.33 -4.43 17.08
N ASP A 151 1.44 -5.41 17.25
CA ASP A 151 1.26 -6.50 16.27
C ASP A 151 0.54 -6.04 15.00
N VAL A 152 -0.35 -5.05 15.12
CA VAL A 152 -1.15 -4.51 14.01
C VAL A 152 -1.27 -3.00 14.11
N VAL A 153 -1.03 -2.33 13.00
CA VAL A 153 -1.22 -0.88 12.85
C VAL A 153 -2.24 -0.62 11.74
N LEU A 154 -3.23 0.22 12.03
CA LEU A 154 -4.22 0.67 11.05
C LEU A 154 -4.07 2.17 10.78
N GLY A 155 -4.14 2.54 9.51
CA GLY A 155 -4.26 3.91 9.04
C GLY A 155 -5.73 4.23 8.73
N PRO A 156 -6.49 4.87 9.63
CA PRO A 156 -7.91 5.12 9.42
C PRO A 156 -8.16 6.08 8.27
N ALA A 157 -9.25 5.88 7.54
CA ALA A 157 -9.78 6.76 6.51
C ALA A 157 -11.01 7.53 7.04
N GLU A 158 -11.34 8.65 6.39
CA GLU A 158 -12.44 9.53 6.80
C GLU A 158 -13.83 8.86 6.70
N ASP A 159 -13.97 7.88 5.82
CA ASP A 159 -15.20 7.11 5.61
C ASP A 159 -15.45 6.01 6.66
N GLY A 160 -14.60 5.94 7.70
CA GLY A 160 -14.67 4.92 8.75
C GLY A 160 -13.97 3.61 8.40
N GLY A 161 -13.38 3.50 7.21
CA GLY A 161 -12.50 2.41 6.79
C GLY A 161 -11.04 2.67 7.18
N TYR A 162 -10.13 2.01 6.50
CA TYR A 162 -8.69 2.21 6.64
C TYR A 162 -7.99 2.19 5.26
N GLY A 163 -7.03 3.09 5.08
CA GLY A 163 -6.20 3.18 3.89
C GLY A 163 -4.88 2.42 4.01
N LEU A 164 -4.53 1.97 5.24
CA LEU A 164 -3.32 1.22 5.54
C LEU A 164 -3.61 0.13 6.58
N VAL A 165 -3.02 -1.05 6.37
CA VAL A 165 -2.92 -2.13 7.37
C VAL A 165 -1.47 -2.58 7.41
N GLY A 166 -0.84 -2.57 8.59
CA GLY A 166 0.52 -3.06 8.85
C GLY A 166 0.56 -4.18 9.89
N VAL A 167 1.49 -5.10 9.74
CA VAL A 167 1.78 -6.23 10.63
C VAL A 167 3.28 -6.49 10.70
#